data_cb9c848a8b51dec613acf3b08cdf4c7f
#
_entry.id   cb9c848a8b51dec613acf3b08cdf4c7f
#
_cell.length_a   1.000
_cell.length_b   1.000
_cell.length_c   1.000
_cell.angle_alpha   90.00
_cell.angle_beta   90.00
_cell.angle_gamma   90.00
#
_symmetry.space_group_name_H-M   'P 1'
#
loop_
_entity.id
_entity.type
_entity.pdbx_description
1 polymer ?
#
loop_
_entity_poly.entity_id
_entity_poly.type
_entity_poly.pdbx_seq_one_letter_code
_entity_poly.pdbx_strand_id
1 'polypeptide(L)'
;SGLLNSALKWPGLTICLSVAALLVSGTLANRFALELIPDVSQGEFVVRLELPPGTQIETTDALVASVQRALASDSAVLRSYSVSGTGGRLDASAVSGGENLGQLTVVLVDGSTEDTEAGVMDRVRAFLDDQPALKYTLERPQFFTLSTPLEVEITGTDLKGIKRVAEALTTSMRSTALF
;
A
#
# COMPACT_ATOMS: atom_id res chain seq x y z
N SER A 1 -14.03 -42.16 -29.62
CA SER A 1 -13.77 -42.14 -31.07
C SER A 1 -14.65 -41.20 -31.89
N GLY A 2 -15.83 -40.73 -31.36
CA GLY A 2 -16.73 -39.82 -32.07
C GLY A 2 -16.15 -38.42 -32.38
N LEU A 3 -15.45 -37.83 -31.43
CA LEU A 3 -14.83 -36.51 -31.59
C LEU A 3 -13.76 -36.46 -32.68
N LEU A 4 -12.92 -37.50 -32.75
CA LEU A 4 -11.88 -37.60 -33.78
C LEU A 4 -12.47 -37.70 -35.18
N ASN A 5 -13.53 -38.48 -35.33
CA ASN A 5 -14.21 -38.67 -36.61
C ASN A 5 -14.94 -37.38 -37.09
N SER A 6 -15.49 -36.60 -36.14
CA SER A 6 -16.12 -35.30 -36.43
C SER A 6 -15.08 -34.24 -36.80
N ALA A 7 -13.95 -34.21 -36.11
CA ALA A 7 -12.83 -33.30 -36.42
C ALA A 7 -12.22 -33.56 -37.81
N LEU A 8 -12.07 -34.83 -38.19
CA LEU A 8 -11.57 -35.20 -39.51
C LEU A 8 -12.58 -34.97 -40.65
N LYS A 9 -13.88 -35.02 -40.34
CA LYS A 9 -14.93 -34.74 -41.31
C LYS A 9 -15.07 -33.26 -41.67
N TRP A 10 -14.73 -32.37 -40.72
CA TRP A 10 -14.87 -30.93 -40.90
C TRP A 10 -13.60 -30.20 -40.44
N PRO A 11 -12.46 -30.41 -41.13
CA PRO A 11 -11.17 -29.87 -40.68
C PRO A 11 -11.14 -28.33 -40.61
N GLY A 12 -11.80 -27.66 -41.55
CA GLY A 12 -11.88 -26.18 -41.55
C GLY A 12 -12.61 -25.62 -40.34
N LEU A 13 -13.69 -26.29 -39.91
CA LEU A 13 -14.47 -25.86 -38.74
C LEU A 13 -13.64 -26.10 -37.46
N THR A 14 -12.91 -27.17 -37.38
CA THR A 14 -12.04 -27.48 -36.24
C THR A 14 -10.92 -26.44 -36.10
N ILE A 15 -10.28 -26.08 -37.21
CA ILE A 15 -9.24 -25.03 -37.21
C ILE A 15 -9.83 -23.67 -36.82
N CYS A 16 -10.99 -23.31 -37.38
CA CYS A 16 -11.64 -22.04 -37.08
C CYS A 16 -12.02 -21.95 -35.60
N LEU A 17 -12.55 -23.02 -35.00
CA LEU A 17 -12.87 -23.11 -33.60
C LEU A 17 -11.63 -23.00 -32.70
N SER A 18 -10.52 -23.62 -33.08
CA SER A 18 -9.27 -23.55 -32.35
C SER A 18 -8.68 -22.15 -32.37
N VAL A 19 -8.70 -21.47 -33.51
CA VAL A 19 -8.23 -20.09 -33.64
C VAL A 19 -9.14 -19.15 -32.83
N ALA A 20 -10.45 -19.33 -32.91
CA ALA A 20 -11.38 -18.53 -32.08
C ALA A 20 -11.15 -18.73 -30.57
N ALA A 21 -10.96 -19.97 -30.12
CA ALA A 21 -10.63 -20.28 -28.74
C ALA A 21 -9.30 -19.62 -28.29
N LEU A 22 -8.29 -19.63 -29.16
CA LEU A 22 -7.01 -18.99 -28.88
C LEU A 22 -7.13 -17.46 -28.76
N LEU A 23 -7.89 -16.82 -29.62
CA LEU A 23 -8.15 -15.37 -29.56
C LEU A 23 -8.93 -14.99 -28.32
N VAL A 24 -9.97 -15.75 -27.97
CA VAL A 24 -10.74 -15.54 -26.73
C VAL A 24 -9.83 -15.72 -25.50
N SER A 25 -9.02 -16.77 -25.46
CA SER A 25 -8.10 -17.01 -24.36
C SER A 25 -7.06 -15.88 -24.22
N GLY A 26 -6.52 -15.39 -25.34
CA GLY A 26 -5.57 -14.26 -25.34
C GLY A 26 -6.20 -12.95 -24.85
N THR A 27 -7.45 -12.67 -25.22
CA THR A 27 -8.16 -11.48 -24.74
C THR A 27 -8.54 -11.59 -23.26
N LEU A 28 -8.89 -12.79 -22.77
CA LEU A 28 -9.12 -13.03 -21.35
C LEU A 28 -7.82 -12.89 -20.55
N ALA A 29 -6.72 -13.48 -21.02
CA ALA A 29 -5.43 -13.41 -20.33
C ALA A 29 -4.96 -11.96 -20.08
N ASN A 30 -5.21 -11.06 -21.03
CA ASN A 30 -4.89 -9.64 -20.88
C ASN A 30 -5.79 -8.90 -19.86
N ARG A 31 -6.88 -9.50 -19.42
CA ARG A 31 -7.78 -8.93 -18.40
C ARG A 31 -7.45 -9.40 -16.98
N PHE A 32 -6.68 -10.45 -16.87
CA PHE A 32 -6.19 -10.89 -15.57
C PHE A 32 -4.94 -10.05 -15.23
N ALA A 33 -5.06 -9.19 -14.21
CA ALA A 33 -3.89 -8.58 -13.59
C ALA A 33 -3.00 -9.71 -13.08
N LEU A 34 -1.76 -9.77 -13.57
CA LEU A 34 -0.79 -10.75 -13.09
C LEU A 34 -0.24 -10.24 -11.75
N GLU A 35 -0.97 -10.48 -10.67
CA GLU A 35 -0.46 -10.24 -9.33
C GLU A 35 0.53 -11.36 -8.99
N LEU A 36 1.83 -11.03 -9.10
CA LEU A 36 2.90 -11.96 -8.74
C LEU A 36 2.87 -12.38 -7.26
N ILE A 37 2.36 -11.50 -6.41
CA ILE A 37 2.21 -11.74 -4.97
C ILE A 37 0.84 -11.20 -4.60
N PRO A 38 -0.15 -12.07 -4.30
CA PRO A 38 -1.42 -11.60 -3.79
C PRO A 38 -1.18 -10.89 -2.45
N ASP A 39 -1.86 -9.76 -2.23
CA ASP A 39 -1.92 -9.10 -0.94
C ASP A 39 -2.61 -10.04 0.06
N VAL A 40 -1.82 -10.89 0.69
CA VAL A 40 -2.35 -11.78 1.73
C VAL A 40 -2.62 -10.93 2.96
N SER A 41 -3.87 -10.87 3.38
CA SER A 41 -4.21 -10.31 4.69
C SER A 41 -3.42 -11.06 5.76
N GLN A 42 -2.55 -10.33 6.45
CA GLN A 42 -1.70 -10.89 7.51
C GLN A 42 -2.35 -10.77 8.87
N GLY A 43 -3.60 -10.30 8.90
CA GLY A 43 -4.30 -10.01 10.15
C GLY A 43 -3.72 -8.82 10.90
N GLU A 44 -2.90 -8.00 10.25
CA GLU A 44 -2.41 -6.75 10.83
C GLU A 44 -2.26 -5.64 9.80
N PHE A 45 -2.42 -4.42 10.24
CA PHE A 45 -2.14 -3.22 9.45
C PHE A 45 -1.56 -2.09 10.31
N VAL A 46 -0.89 -1.15 9.65
CA VAL A 46 -0.22 -0.03 10.28
C VAL A 46 -0.89 1.27 9.83
N VAL A 47 -1.22 2.11 10.79
CA VAL A 47 -1.72 3.46 10.59
C VAL A 47 -0.61 4.43 10.93
N ARG A 48 -0.17 5.21 9.95
CA ARG A 48 0.78 6.31 10.16
C ARG A 48 0.01 7.61 10.21
N LEU A 49 0.30 8.42 11.20
CA LEU A 49 -0.33 9.70 11.46
C LEU A 49 0.73 10.79 11.36
N GLU A 50 0.44 11.83 10.63
CA GLU A 50 1.28 13.02 10.52
C GLU A 50 0.44 14.26 10.80
N LEU A 51 0.68 14.87 11.96
CA LEU A 51 0.10 16.13 12.36
C LEU A 51 0.91 17.29 11.79
N PRO A 52 0.38 18.52 11.81
CA PRO A 52 1.13 19.70 11.37
C PRO A 52 2.48 19.83 12.07
N PRO A 53 3.55 20.26 11.36
CA PRO A 53 4.84 20.49 11.95
C PRO A 53 4.76 21.45 13.15
N GLY A 54 5.46 21.11 14.22
CA GLY A 54 5.43 21.88 15.48
C GLY A 54 4.35 21.42 16.46
N THR A 55 3.58 20.39 16.13
CA THR A 55 2.67 19.73 17.09
C THR A 55 3.50 19.08 18.19
N GLN A 56 3.13 19.31 19.44
CA GLN A 56 3.76 18.71 20.61
C GLN A 56 3.43 17.23 20.72
N ILE A 57 4.35 16.45 21.26
CA ILE A 57 4.21 14.99 21.37
C ILE A 57 2.97 14.57 22.17
N GLU A 58 2.59 15.34 23.19
CA GLU A 58 1.40 15.07 24.01
C GLU A 58 0.11 15.11 23.18
N THR A 59 0.05 16.02 22.18
CA THR A 59 -1.10 16.13 21.28
C THR A 59 -1.14 14.93 20.32
N THR A 60 0.01 14.54 19.80
CA THR A 60 0.15 13.38 18.95
C THR A 60 -0.25 12.10 19.70
N ASP A 61 0.25 11.95 20.93
CA ASP A 61 -0.06 10.80 21.78
C ASP A 61 -1.55 10.74 22.14
N ALA A 62 -2.15 11.89 22.49
CA ALA A 62 -3.58 11.96 22.76
C ALA A 62 -4.45 11.54 21.58
N LEU A 63 -4.06 11.94 20.35
CA LEU A 63 -4.75 11.51 19.14
C LEU A 63 -4.61 10.00 18.92
N VAL A 64 -3.39 9.46 18.99
CA VAL A 64 -3.14 8.04 18.83
C VAL A 64 -3.92 7.23 19.87
N ALA A 65 -3.91 7.67 21.14
CA ALA A 65 -4.68 7.03 22.21
C ALA A 65 -6.20 7.10 21.97
N SER A 66 -6.70 8.15 21.31
CA SER A 66 -8.11 8.25 20.95
C SER A 66 -8.51 7.21 19.89
N VAL A 67 -7.66 7.01 18.88
CA VAL A 67 -7.85 5.95 17.85
C VAL A 67 -7.82 4.57 18.51
N GLN A 68 -6.86 4.31 19.39
CA GLN A 68 -6.78 3.04 20.12
C GLN A 68 -8.04 2.76 20.94
N ARG A 69 -8.56 3.77 21.64
CA ARG A 69 -9.81 3.63 22.42
C ARG A 69 -11.02 3.34 21.54
N ALA A 70 -11.09 3.97 20.36
CA ALA A 70 -12.15 3.68 19.41
C ALA A 70 -12.09 2.23 18.89
N LEU A 71 -10.88 1.70 18.69
CA LEU A 71 -10.67 0.32 18.24
C LEU A 71 -10.81 -0.72 19.36
N ALA A 72 -10.61 -0.34 20.61
CA ALA A 72 -10.66 -1.28 21.75
C ALA A 72 -12.05 -1.94 21.94
N SER A 73 -13.11 -1.34 21.42
CA SER A 73 -14.46 -1.91 21.43
C SER A 73 -14.79 -2.78 20.22
N ASP A 74 -13.89 -2.88 19.26
CA ASP A 74 -14.10 -3.67 18.03
C ASP A 74 -13.72 -5.12 18.25
N SER A 75 -14.69 -6.01 18.11
CA SER A 75 -14.49 -7.46 18.31
C SER A 75 -13.55 -8.13 17.29
N ALA A 76 -13.28 -7.47 16.16
CA ALA A 76 -12.33 -7.92 15.16
C ALA A 76 -10.87 -7.59 15.52
N VAL A 77 -10.65 -6.67 16.49
CA VAL A 77 -9.32 -6.24 16.91
C VAL A 77 -8.87 -7.08 18.11
N LEU A 78 -7.78 -7.82 17.95
CA LEU A 78 -7.16 -8.59 19.02
C LEU A 78 -6.36 -7.69 19.97
N ARG A 79 -5.53 -6.81 19.39
CA ARG A 79 -4.68 -5.86 20.13
C ARG A 79 -4.23 -4.73 19.22
N SER A 80 -3.85 -3.63 19.83
CA SER A 80 -3.18 -2.53 19.13
C SER A 80 -2.02 -2.00 19.97
N TYR A 81 -0.96 -1.54 19.33
CA TYR A 81 0.15 -0.87 19.98
C TYR A 81 0.57 0.34 19.16
N SER A 82 1.07 1.36 19.85
CA SER A 82 1.39 2.62 19.23
C SER A 82 2.73 3.17 19.66
N VAL A 83 3.28 4.02 18.82
CA VAL A 83 4.49 4.80 19.09
C VAL A 83 4.22 6.23 18.65
N SER A 84 4.51 7.21 19.51
CA SER A 84 4.40 8.63 19.22
C SER A 84 5.80 9.27 19.23
N GLY A 85 6.04 10.25 18.36
CA GLY A 85 7.27 11.05 18.36
C GLY A 85 8.46 10.46 17.61
N THR A 86 8.32 9.30 16.96
CA THR A 86 9.40 8.69 16.17
C THR A 86 8.90 8.33 14.77
N GLY A 87 9.72 8.58 13.75
CA GLY A 87 9.53 7.98 12.43
C GLY A 87 9.82 6.48 12.54
N GLY A 88 8.80 5.66 12.38
CA GLY A 88 8.79 4.23 12.68
C GLY A 88 9.61 3.33 11.75
N ARG A 89 10.83 3.71 11.40
CA ARG A 89 11.78 2.83 10.72
C ARG A 89 12.99 2.60 11.59
N LEU A 90 13.24 1.36 11.90
CA LEU A 90 14.46 0.90 12.58
C LEU A 90 15.73 1.07 11.72
N ASP A 91 15.58 1.36 10.44
CA ASP A 91 16.63 1.71 9.48
C ASP A 91 16.72 3.24 9.27
N ALA A 92 16.45 3.97 10.32
CA ALA A 92 16.35 5.40 10.34
C ALA A 92 17.52 6.13 9.66
N SER A 93 17.25 6.65 8.51
CA SER A 93 17.78 7.97 8.17
C SER A 93 17.24 8.95 9.21
N ALA A 94 18.13 9.70 9.88
CA ALA A 94 17.81 10.66 10.94
C ALA A 94 16.84 11.81 10.56
N VAL A 95 16.22 11.73 9.40
CA VAL A 95 15.35 12.76 8.78
C VAL A 95 13.86 12.50 9.03
N SER A 96 13.48 11.36 9.58
CA SER A 96 12.06 10.96 9.67
C SER A 96 11.51 10.88 11.09
N GLY A 97 12.15 11.50 12.07
CA GLY A 97 11.66 11.60 13.43
C GLY A 97 11.04 12.97 13.71
N GLY A 98 9.89 13.02 14.35
CA GLY A 98 9.24 14.27 14.76
C GLY A 98 8.17 14.01 15.80
N GLU A 99 7.97 14.98 16.70
CA GLU A 99 6.93 14.92 17.74
C GLU A 99 5.52 14.87 17.15
N ASN A 100 5.37 15.34 15.91
CA ASN A 100 4.12 15.37 15.15
C ASN A 100 3.81 14.05 14.44
N LEU A 101 4.64 13.02 14.58
CA LEU A 101 4.46 11.73 13.94
C LEU A 101 3.96 10.69 14.94
N GLY A 102 2.98 9.91 14.52
CA GLY A 102 2.45 8.78 15.29
C GLY A 102 2.32 7.54 14.41
N GLN A 103 2.52 6.39 15.01
CA GLN A 103 2.27 5.11 14.36
C GLN A 103 1.43 4.22 15.26
N LEU A 104 0.40 3.63 14.71
CA LEU A 104 -0.45 2.66 15.38
C LEU A 104 -0.45 1.37 14.55
N THR A 105 -0.08 0.26 15.18
CA THR A 105 -0.22 -1.07 14.59
C THR A 105 -1.42 -1.76 15.21
N VAL A 106 -2.28 -2.28 14.36
CA VAL A 106 -3.52 -2.97 14.73
C VAL A 106 -3.39 -4.43 14.31
N VAL A 107 -3.57 -5.33 15.26
CA VAL A 107 -3.56 -6.77 15.05
C VAL A 107 -4.99 -7.28 15.19
N LEU A 108 -5.47 -7.97 14.20
CA LEU A 108 -6.80 -8.56 14.15
C LEU A 108 -6.83 -9.96 14.80
N VAL A 109 -8.01 -10.44 15.10
CA VAL A 109 -8.20 -11.81 15.59
C VAL A 109 -7.79 -12.83 14.53
N ASP A 110 -7.26 -13.97 14.97
CA ASP A 110 -6.84 -15.06 14.10
C ASP A 110 -7.99 -15.52 13.20
N GLY A 111 -7.69 -15.72 11.92
CA GLY A 111 -8.67 -16.11 10.92
C GLY A 111 -9.52 -14.97 10.36
N SER A 112 -9.16 -13.71 10.65
CA SER A 112 -9.78 -12.55 10.01
C SER A 112 -9.64 -12.61 8.48
N THR A 113 -10.75 -12.37 7.79
CA THR A 113 -10.77 -12.29 6.33
C THR A 113 -10.35 -10.90 5.86
N GLU A 114 -10.01 -10.80 4.58
CA GLU A 114 -9.71 -9.50 3.95
C GLU A 114 -10.86 -8.49 4.10
N ASP A 115 -12.11 -8.96 3.99
CA ASP A 115 -13.30 -8.11 4.19
C ASP A 115 -13.39 -7.59 5.63
N THR A 116 -13.02 -8.42 6.61
CA THR A 116 -12.99 -8.01 8.02
C THR A 116 -11.92 -6.94 8.25
N GLU A 117 -10.73 -7.13 7.71
CA GLU A 117 -9.63 -6.17 7.76
C GLU A 117 -10.04 -4.85 7.10
N ALA A 118 -10.57 -4.90 5.86
CA ALA A 118 -11.06 -3.74 5.15
C ALA A 118 -12.12 -2.98 5.97
N GLY A 119 -13.05 -3.68 6.58
CA GLY A 119 -14.07 -3.08 7.44
C GLY A 119 -13.50 -2.38 8.68
N VAL A 120 -12.44 -2.91 9.31
CA VAL A 120 -11.75 -2.23 10.41
C VAL A 120 -11.01 -1.00 9.90
N MET A 121 -10.30 -1.12 8.77
CA MET A 121 -9.60 0.01 8.14
C MET A 121 -10.55 1.15 7.77
N ASP A 122 -11.75 0.84 7.27
CA ASP A 122 -12.76 1.85 6.92
C ASP A 122 -13.28 2.58 8.16
N ARG A 123 -13.46 1.89 9.29
CA ARG A 123 -13.82 2.54 10.55
C ARG A 123 -12.72 3.47 11.06
N VAL A 124 -11.45 3.06 10.92
CA VAL A 124 -10.30 3.91 11.25
C VAL A 124 -10.29 5.15 10.34
N ARG A 125 -10.50 4.98 9.03
CA ARG A 125 -10.59 6.11 8.09
C ARG A 125 -11.68 7.09 8.49
N ALA A 126 -12.89 6.60 8.72
CA ALA A 126 -14.02 7.43 9.12
C ALA A 126 -13.74 8.24 10.39
N PHE A 127 -13.01 7.67 11.36
CA PHE A 127 -12.60 8.37 12.56
C PHE A 127 -11.53 9.43 12.30
N LEU A 128 -10.56 9.14 11.41
CA LEU A 128 -9.45 10.04 11.10
C LEU A 128 -9.85 11.18 10.15
N ASP A 129 -10.79 10.93 9.24
CA ASP A 129 -11.30 11.94 8.30
C ASP A 129 -12.00 13.12 9.01
N ASP A 130 -12.50 12.89 10.23
CA ASP A 130 -13.11 13.93 11.06
C ASP A 130 -12.06 14.83 11.78
N GLN A 131 -10.77 14.55 11.62
CA GLN A 131 -9.69 15.30 12.25
C GLN A 131 -9.11 16.36 11.31
N PRO A 132 -9.20 17.66 11.62
CA PRO A 132 -8.70 18.72 10.77
C PRO A 132 -7.17 18.68 10.66
N ALA A 133 -6.65 18.86 9.44
CA ALA A 133 -5.22 18.97 9.12
C ALA A 133 -4.37 17.73 9.44
N LEU A 134 -4.98 16.59 9.71
CA LEU A 134 -4.29 15.33 9.87
C LEU A 134 -4.02 14.71 8.50
N LYS A 135 -2.79 14.29 8.27
CA LYS A 135 -2.45 13.37 7.18
C LYS A 135 -2.26 11.98 7.75
N TYR A 136 -2.80 10.98 7.09
CA TYR A 136 -2.63 9.60 7.53
C TYR A 136 -2.47 8.65 6.35
N THR A 137 -1.83 7.52 6.61
CA THR A 137 -1.67 6.43 5.66
C THR A 137 -1.95 5.11 6.36
N LEU A 138 -2.75 4.25 5.73
CA LEU A 138 -2.98 2.89 6.18
C LEU A 138 -2.19 1.95 5.27
N GLU A 139 -1.31 1.17 5.86
CA GLU A 139 -0.42 0.26 5.13
C GLU A 139 -0.55 -1.15 5.69
N ARG A 140 -0.52 -2.15 4.81
CA ARG A 140 -0.33 -3.54 5.21
C ARG A 140 1.16 -3.79 5.37
N PRO A 141 1.62 -4.45 6.44
CA PRO A 141 3.02 -4.84 6.57
C PRO A 141 3.40 -5.72 5.37
N GLN A 142 4.45 -5.34 4.68
CA GLN A 142 5.01 -6.16 3.61
C GLN A 142 6.26 -6.86 4.16
N PHE A 143 6.27 -8.19 4.20
CA PHE A 143 7.44 -8.96 4.65
C PHE A 143 8.64 -8.83 3.71
N PHE A 144 8.39 -8.51 2.44
CA PHE A 144 9.43 -8.32 1.44
C PHE A 144 9.15 -7.07 0.63
N THR A 145 9.80 -5.99 0.96
CA THR A 145 9.89 -4.83 0.05
C THR A 145 10.93 -5.16 -1.02
N LEU A 146 10.49 -5.76 -2.13
CA LEU A 146 11.35 -5.96 -3.30
C LEU A 146 11.62 -4.65 -4.07
N SER A 147 10.94 -3.57 -3.69
CA SER A 147 11.22 -2.25 -4.22
C SER A 147 12.38 -1.63 -3.43
N THR A 148 13.57 -1.73 -3.97
CA THR A 148 14.65 -0.83 -3.58
C THR A 148 14.25 0.55 -4.10
N PRO A 149 13.84 1.52 -3.25
CA PRO A 149 13.56 2.85 -3.75
C PRO A 149 14.83 3.40 -4.39
N LEU A 150 14.73 3.87 -5.61
CA LEU A 150 15.84 4.59 -6.22
C LEU A 150 15.94 5.94 -5.53
N GLU A 151 16.88 6.07 -4.62
CA GLU A 151 17.17 7.31 -3.92
C GLU A 151 18.34 8.01 -4.60
N VAL A 152 18.13 9.24 -5.03
CA VAL A 152 19.19 10.08 -5.60
C VAL A 152 19.46 11.23 -4.65
N GLU A 153 20.60 11.17 -3.96
CA GLU A 153 21.05 12.20 -3.06
C GLU A 153 21.86 13.26 -3.83
N ILE A 154 21.47 14.53 -3.70
CA ILE A 154 22.18 15.67 -4.30
C ILE A 154 22.78 16.49 -3.18
N THR A 155 24.11 16.47 -3.07
CA THR A 155 24.87 17.21 -2.07
C THR A 155 25.62 18.38 -2.69
N GLY A 156 25.75 19.45 -1.94
CA GLY A 156 26.52 20.64 -2.39
C GLY A 156 26.40 21.78 -1.39
N THR A 157 27.15 22.85 -1.64
CA THR A 157 27.19 24.06 -0.81
C THR A 157 26.32 25.20 -1.32
N ASP A 158 25.90 25.15 -2.59
CA ASP A 158 25.02 26.16 -3.20
C ASP A 158 23.56 25.65 -3.26
N LEU A 159 22.73 26.13 -2.35
CA LEU A 159 21.33 25.78 -2.27
C LEU A 159 20.53 26.06 -3.56
N LYS A 160 20.84 27.15 -4.27
CA LYS A 160 20.17 27.49 -5.53
C LYS A 160 20.55 26.52 -6.65
N GLY A 161 21.83 26.12 -6.68
CA GLY A 161 22.32 25.11 -7.61
C GLY A 161 21.67 23.75 -7.35
N ILE A 162 21.65 23.28 -6.09
CA ILE A 162 21.02 22.03 -5.68
C ILE A 162 19.54 22.00 -6.11
N LYS A 163 18.78 23.06 -5.80
CA LYS A 163 17.36 23.14 -6.15
C LYS A 163 17.13 23.02 -7.66
N ARG A 164 17.91 23.72 -8.46
CA ARG A 164 17.81 23.68 -9.93
C ARG A 164 18.11 22.29 -10.48
N VAL A 165 19.13 21.62 -9.97
CA VAL A 165 19.49 20.27 -10.39
C VAL A 165 18.41 19.26 -9.96
N ALA A 166 17.87 19.38 -8.74
CA ALA A 166 16.79 18.53 -8.25
C ALA A 166 15.50 18.67 -9.09
N GLU A 167 15.12 19.90 -9.44
CA GLU A 167 13.95 20.14 -10.29
C GLU A 167 14.15 19.60 -11.72
N ALA A 168 15.34 19.77 -12.30
CA ALA A 168 15.66 19.24 -13.61
C ALA A 168 15.65 17.70 -13.62
N LEU A 169 16.23 17.07 -12.59
CA LEU A 169 16.24 15.63 -12.43
C LEU A 169 14.82 15.07 -12.26
N THR A 170 14.01 15.68 -11.40
CA THR A 170 12.61 15.29 -11.18
C THR A 170 11.80 15.37 -12.48
N THR A 171 12.00 16.42 -13.27
CA THR A 171 11.32 16.57 -14.56
C THR A 171 11.77 15.51 -15.55
N SER A 172 13.07 15.22 -15.61
CA SER A 172 13.62 14.18 -16.48
C SER A 172 13.12 12.78 -16.09
N MET A 173 13.07 12.46 -14.79
CA MET A 173 12.56 11.17 -14.31
C MET A 173 11.09 10.99 -14.62
N ARG A 174 10.26 12.02 -14.44
CA ARG A 174 8.83 11.96 -14.79
C ARG A 174 8.55 11.79 -16.29
N SER A 175 9.46 12.22 -17.13
CA SER A 175 9.35 12.06 -18.59
C SER A 175 9.81 10.70 -19.09
N THR A 176 10.45 9.92 -18.25
CA THR A 176 10.97 8.59 -18.60
C THR A 176 9.93 7.52 -18.19
N ALA A 177 9.42 6.75 -19.13
CA ALA A 177 8.35 5.76 -18.94
C ALA A 177 8.75 4.52 -18.09
N LEU A 178 9.91 4.59 -17.44
CA LEU A 178 10.44 3.52 -16.57
C LEU A 178 10.24 3.81 -15.06
N PHE A 179 9.63 4.96 -14.70
CA PHE A 179 9.36 5.36 -13.32
C PHE A 179 7.90 5.78 -13.14
#